data_ed1f26a6cfd2342693986e567141e83a
#
_entry.id   ed1f26a6cfd2342693986e567141e83a
#
_cell.length_a   1.000
_cell.length_b   1.000
_cell.length_c   1.000
_cell.angle_alpha   90.00
_cell.angle_beta   90.00
_cell.angle_gamma   90.00
#
_symmetry.space_group_name_H-M   'P 1'
#
loop_
_entity.id
_entity.type
_entity.pdbx_description
1 polymer ?
#
loop_
_entity_poly.entity_id
_entity_poly.type
_entity_poly.pdbx_seq_one_letter_code
_entity_poly.pdbx_strand_id
1 'polypeptide(L)'
;MSPTVAILVSNIDQEHRNRDLACSTTFSDFLAKELVPWAVTNYQAGVEPGRTLVAGSSLGGLAAGCAGFRHPDVFGNVLSQSGAYAYSPDPAVGEGSYFLSESNWLAQQISLQPRLPVRFYLSVGRLEGGAQSSGLLENRRLRDVLTASGAQVSYREYTGSHDALTWRDSLADGLIVLFGPQRFQDLR
;
A
#
# COMPACT_ATOMS: atom_id res chain seq x y z
N MET A 1 20.79 6.79 1.18
CA MET A 1 19.91 6.23 0.14
C MET A 1 20.60 6.36 -1.21
N SER A 2 20.49 5.38 -2.09
CA SER A 2 20.95 5.53 -3.49
C SER A 2 20.14 6.62 -4.21
N PRO A 3 20.65 7.20 -5.32
CA PRO A 3 19.85 8.07 -6.16
C PRO A 3 18.51 7.42 -6.49
N THR A 4 17.42 8.18 -6.37
CA THR A 4 16.06 7.66 -6.47
C THR A 4 15.24 8.55 -7.38
N VAL A 5 14.49 7.93 -8.30
CA VAL A 5 13.45 8.60 -9.09
C VAL A 5 12.15 8.48 -8.30
N ALA A 6 11.48 9.59 -8.04
CA ALA A 6 10.16 9.62 -7.41
C ALA A 6 9.15 10.20 -8.39
N ILE A 7 8.05 9.47 -8.62
CA ILE A 7 6.94 9.90 -9.47
C ILE A 7 5.71 10.08 -8.59
N LEU A 8 5.16 11.28 -8.60
CA LEU A 8 3.94 11.61 -7.87
C LEU A 8 2.76 11.56 -8.85
N VAL A 9 1.89 10.57 -8.67
CA VAL A 9 0.68 10.41 -9.49
C VAL A 9 -0.46 11.14 -8.80
N SER A 10 -1.04 12.13 -9.48
CA SER A 10 -2.23 12.85 -9.01
C SER A 10 -3.47 12.40 -9.78
N ASN A 11 -4.61 12.41 -9.12
CA ASN A 11 -5.90 12.18 -9.76
C ASN A 11 -6.47 13.49 -10.30
N ILE A 12 -7.22 13.42 -11.39
CA ILE A 12 -7.83 14.57 -12.05
C ILE A 12 -8.90 15.21 -11.15
N ASP A 13 -9.72 14.35 -10.52
CA ASP A 13 -10.80 14.74 -9.63
C ASP A 13 -11.13 13.61 -8.64
N GLN A 14 -12.16 13.79 -7.81
CA GLN A 14 -12.58 12.83 -6.80
C GLN A 14 -13.18 11.54 -7.40
N GLU A 15 -13.87 11.64 -8.53
CA GLU A 15 -14.44 10.48 -9.22
C GLU A 15 -13.33 9.56 -9.75
N HIS A 16 -12.36 10.13 -10.49
CA HIS A 16 -11.18 9.41 -10.95
C HIS A 16 -10.39 8.83 -9.79
N ARG A 17 -10.22 9.60 -8.70
CA ARG A 17 -9.55 9.10 -7.50
C ARG A 17 -10.23 7.87 -6.93
N ASN A 18 -11.55 7.90 -6.77
CA ASN A 18 -12.30 6.77 -6.21
C ASN A 18 -12.24 5.55 -7.13
N ARG A 19 -12.41 5.74 -8.44
CA ARG A 19 -12.34 4.67 -9.43
C ARG A 19 -10.96 4.02 -9.49
N ASP A 20 -9.91 4.83 -9.58
CA ASP A 20 -8.55 4.35 -9.84
C ASP A 20 -7.91 3.74 -8.58
N LEU A 21 -8.12 4.35 -7.42
CA LEU A 21 -7.49 3.90 -6.18
C LEU A 21 -8.28 2.81 -5.44
N ALA A 22 -9.52 2.52 -5.83
CA ALA A 22 -10.31 1.43 -5.27
C ALA A 22 -9.89 0.07 -5.84
N CYS A 23 -8.63 -0.27 -5.70
CA CYS A 23 -8.07 -1.55 -6.13
C CYS A 23 -8.28 -1.84 -7.63
N SER A 24 -8.30 -0.81 -8.48
CA SER A 24 -8.50 -0.89 -9.93
C SER A 24 -7.40 -1.72 -10.58
N THR A 25 -7.81 -2.73 -11.36
CA THR A 25 -6.87 -3.52 -12.17
C THR A 25 -6.25 -2.66 -13.27
N THR A 26 -7.05 -1.83 -13.94
CA THR A 26 -6.57 -0.93 -15.00
C THR A 26 -5.53 0.06 -14.47
N PHE A 27 -5.76 0.61 -13.28
CA PHE A 27 -4.78 1.53 -12.67
C PHE A 27 -3.50 0.80 -12.23
N SER A 28 -3.63 -0.40 -11.65
CA SER A 28 -2.46 -1.22 -11.31
C SER A 28 -1.64 -1.59 -12.56
N ASP A 29 -2.31 -1.92 -13.66
CA ASP A 29 -1.69 -2.22 -14.95
C ASP A 29 -1.00 -0.99 -15.55
N PHE A 30 -1.64 0.18 -15.51
CA PHE A 30 -1.03 1.45 -15.92
C PHE A 30 0.28 1.72 -15.17
N LEU A 31 0.26 1.59 -13.84
CA LEU A 31 1.46 1.81 -13.03
C LEU A 31 2.60 0.85 -13.43
N ALA A 32 2.29 -0.44 -13.60
CA ALA A 32 3.29 -1.47 -13.84
C ALA A 32 3.78 -1.53 -15.29
N LYS A 33 2.85 -1.38 -16.25
CA LYS A 33 3.11 -1.67 -17.67
C LYS A 33 3.39 -0.42 -18.50
N GLU A 34 3.03 0.77 -17.99
CA GLU A 34 3.22 2.02 -18.70
C GLU A 34 4.12 2.99 -17.93
N LEU A 35 3.77 3.34 -16.69
CA LEU A 35 4.47 4.36 -15.93
C LEU A 35 5.89 3.93 -15.54
N VAL A 36 6.09 2.71 -15.05
CA VAL A 36 7.44 2.21 -14.71
C VAL A 36 8.32 2.11 -15.94
N PRO A 37 7.91 1.50 -17.07
CA PRO A 37 8.69 1.50 -18.29
C PRO A 37 9.01 2.91 -18.84
N TRP A 38 8.06 3.84 -18.73
CA TRP A 38 8.30 5.24 -19.09
C TRP A 38 9.40 5.88 -18.22
N ALA A 39 9.38 5.62 -16.90
CA ALA A 39 10.40 6.12 -15.98
C ALA A 39 11.80 5.54 -16.28
N VAL A 40 11.87 4.28 -16.65
CA VAL A 40 13.11 3.63 -17.08
C VAL A 40 13.68 4.33 -18.31
N THR A 41 12.85 4.56 -19.31
CA THR A 41 13.27 5.17 -20.58
C THR A 41 13.70 6.62 -20.42
N ASN A 42 12.98 7.41 -19.62
CA ASN A 42 13.18 8.87 -19.54
C ASN A 42 14.10 9.30 -18.40
N TYR A 43 14.22 8.51 -17.33
CA TYR A 43 14.96 8.88 -16.13
C TYR A 43 16.00 7.84 -15.70
N GLN A 44 16.22 6.79 -16.50
CA GLN A 44 17.14 5.69 -16.17
C GLN A 44 16.83 5.05 -14.82
N ALA A 45 15.54 4.96 -14.47
CA ALA A 45 15.11 4.28 -13.26
C ALA A 45 15.48 2.80 -13.29
N GLY A 46 15.77 2.20 -12.14
CA GLY A 46 16.02 0.76 -12.05
C GLY A 46 14.74 -0.06 -12.29
N VAL A 47 14.91 -1.29 -12.74
CA VAL A 47 13.81 -2.22 -13.07
C VAL A 47 13.66 -3.35 -12.07
N GLU A 48 14.62 -3.53 -11.15
CA GLU A 48 14.58 -4.63 -10.21
C GLU A 48 13.41 -4.46 -9.23
N PRO A 49 12.54 -5.46 -9.06
CA PRO A 49 11.40 -5.37 -8.15
C PRO A 49 11.81 -4.99 -6.72
N GLY A 50 12.92 -5.55 -6.22
CA GLY A 50 13.47 -5.24 -4.90
C GLY A 50 13.89 -3.78 -4.71
N ARG A 51 14.00 -2.99 -5.79
CA ARG A 51 14.33 -1.55 -5.79
C ARG A 51 13.16 -0.67 -6.26
N THR A 52 12.05 -1.27 -6.62
CA THR A 52 10.84 -0.57 -7.04
C THR A 52 9.81 -0.58 -5.91
N LEU A 53 9.32 0.60 -5.58
CA LEU A 53 8.34 0.84 -4.51
C LEU A 53 7.08 1.46 -5.10
N VAL A 54 5.93 0.93 -4.70
CA VAL A 54 4.65 1.63 -4.82
C VAL A 54 4.19 2.07 -3.43
N ALA A 55 3.80 3.35 -3.31
CA ALA A 55 3.45 3.95 -2.02
C ALA A 55 2.16 4.75 -2.08
N GLY A 56 1.44 4.81 -0.97
CA GLY A 56 0.26 5.64 -0.86
C GLY A 56 -0.36 5.66 0.53
N SER A 57 -1.26 6.62 0.74
CA SER A 57 -2.03 6.75 1.98
C SER A 57 -3.54 6.64 1.72
N SER A 58 -4.28 6.15 2.71
CA SER A 58 -5.75 5.98 2.61
C SER A 58 -6.14 5.06 1.43
N LEU A 59 -6.99 5.52 0.50
CA LEU A 59 -7.25 4.82 -0.76
C LEU A 59 -5.97 4.59 -1.59
N GLY A 60 -5.00 5.51 -1.55
CA GLY A 60 -3.69 5.31 -2.17
C GLY A 60 -2.92 4.16 -1.53
N GLY A 61 -3.06 3.94 -0.23
CA GLY A 61 -2.50 2.80 0.48
C GLY A 61 -3.13 1.47 0.06
N LEU A 62 -4.44 1.45 -0.14
CA LEU A 62 -5.16 0.32 -0.74
C LEU A 62 -4.66 0.06 -2.17
N ALA A 63 -4.59 1.09 -3.02
CA ALA A 63 -4.10 0.96 -4.39
C ALA A 63 -2.67 0.44 -4.44
N ALA A 64 -1.78 0.91 -3.55
CA ALA A 64 -0.42 0.42 -3.44
C ALA A 64 -0.37 -1.06 -3.05
N GLY A 65 -1.17 -1.48 -2.08
CA GLY A 65 -1.31 -2.89 -1.70
C GLY A 65 -1.78 -3.76 -2.86
N CYS A 66 -2.78 -3.30 -3.60
CA CYS A 66 -3.32 -4.01 -4.77
C CYS A 66 -2.33 -4.08 -5.94
N ALA A 67 -1.58 -3.00 -6.19
CA ALA A 67 -0.55 -3.00 -7.24
C ALA A 67 0.59 -3.98 -6.93
N GLY A 68 1.10 -3.98 -5.68
CA GLY A 68 2.10 -4.95 -5.26
C GLY A 68 1.61 -6.40 -5.27
N PHE A 69 0.33 -6.62 -4.95
CA PHE A 69 -0.29 -7.94 -5.03
C PHE A 69 -0.41 -8.45 -6.47
N ARG A 70 -0.79 -7.59 -7.43
CA ARG A 70 -1.00 -7.97 -8.84
C ARG A 70 0.27 -8.02 -9.66
N HIS A 71 1.24 -7.16 -9.35
CA HIS A 71 2.49 -7.01 -10.09
C HIS A 71 3.71 -7.15 -9.18
N PRO A 72 3.88 -8.29 -8.47
CA PRO A 72 5.04 -8.52 -7.61
C PRO A 72 6.36 -8.62 -8.39
N ASP A 73 6.28 -8.86 -9.69
CA ASP A 73 7.37 -8.86 -10.66
C ASP A 73 7.88 -7.43 -10.99
N VAL A 74 7.08 -6.40 -10.69
CA VAL A 74 7.44 -4.99 -10.86
C VAL A 74 7.66 -4.32 -9.50
N PHE A 75 6.71 -4.49 -8.57
CA PHE A 75 6.71 -3.84 -7.25
C PHE A 75 7.13 -4.83 -6.17
N GLY A 76 8.41 -4.94 -5.91
CA GLY A 76 8.91 -5.77 -4.80
C GLY A 76 8.77 -5.11 -3.42
N ASN A 77 8.30 -3.86 -3.37
CA ASN A 77 8.08 -3.12 -2.13
C ASN A 77 6.75 -2.36 -2.16
N VAL A 78 6.02 -2.42 -1.06
CA VAL A 78 4.78 -1.67 -0.82
C VAL A 78 4.92 -0.87 0.46
N LEU A 79 4.61 0.44 0.39
CA LEU A 79 4.47 1.31 1.54
C LEU A 79 3.03 1.81 1.60
N SER A 80 2.30 1.36 2.59
CA SER A 80 0.90 1.73 2.78
C SER A 80 0.70 2.40 4.13
N GLN A 81 0.15 3.61 4.09
CA GLN A 81 -0.14 4.41 5.27
C GLN A 81 -1.66 4.51 5.45
N SER A 82 -2.17 4.04 6.56
CA SER A 82 -3.61 4.07 6.86
C SER A 82 -4.45 3.53 5.70
N GLY A 83 -4.03 2.40 5.12
CA GLY A 83 -4.68 1.85 3.92
C GLY A 83 -6.15 1.55 4.15
N ALA A 84 -7.01 1.90 3.18
CA ALA A 84 -8.46 1.73 3.23
C ALA A 84 -8.88 0.27 3.00
N TYR A 85 -8.39 -0.65 3.81
CA TYR A 85 -8.54 -2.11 3.63
C TYR A 85 -9.91 -2.67 4.01
N ALA A 86 -10.80 -1.86 4.58
CA ALA A 86 -12.22 -2.19 4.71
C ALA A 86 -12.95 -2.28 3.34
N TYR A 87 -12.23 -2.03 2.23
CA TYR A 87 -12.75 -2.07 0.88
C TYR A 87 -13.25 -3.47 0.49
N SER A 88 -14.40 -3.48 -0.20
CA SER A 88 -14.94 -4.63 -0.92
C SER A 88 -15.34 -4.20 -2.34
N PRO A 89 -15.02 -4.97 -3.38
CA PRO A 89 -15.53 -4.73 -4.73
C PRO A 89 -16.97 -5.23 -4.92
N ASP A 90 -17.61 -5.80 -3.88
CA ASP A 90 -18.97 -6.33 -3.96
C ASP A 90 -19.99 -5.18 -4.09
N PRO A 91 -20.75 -5.10 -5.19
CA PRO A 91 -21.76 -4.09 -5.38
C PRO A 91 -22.87 -4.10 -4.30
N ALA A 92 -23.08 -5.23 -3.63
CA ALA A 92 -24.07 -5.34 -2.54
C ALA A 92 -23.69 -4.52 -1.32
N VAL A 93 -22.44 -4.13 -1.17
CA VAL A 93 -21.95 -3.28 -0.08
C VAL A 93 -22.30 -1.80 -0.32
N GLY A 94 -22.71 -1.44 -1.55
CA GLY A 94 -23.15 -0.09 -1.95
C GLY A 94 -22.01 0.89 -2.23
N GLU A 95 -22.21 1.77 -3.19
CA GLU A 95 -21.28 2.89 -3.46
C GLU A 95 -21.20 3.81 -2.24
N GLY A 96 -20.02 4.01 -1.70
CA GLY A 96 -19.77 4.83 -0.50
C GLY A 96 -19.66 4.04 0.81
N SER A 97 -20.06 2.78 0.86
CA SER A 97 -19.81 1.92 2.03
C SER A 97 -18.47 1.18 1.99
N TYR A 98 -17.59 1.54 1.04
CA TYR A 98 -16.25 0.95 0.90
C TYR A 98 -15.44 0.91 2.21
N PHE A 99 -15.77 1.78 3.17
CA PHE A 99 -15.04 1.93 4.43
C PHE A 99 -15.69 1.23 5.63
N LEU A 100 -16.85 0.62 5.45
CA LEU A 100 -17.61 -0.04 6.53
C LEU A 100 -17.68 -1.56 6.35
N SER A 101 -17.07 -2.08 5.30
CA SER A 101 -17.07 -3.52 5.05
C SER A 101 -16.09 -4.23 5.98
N GLU A 102 -16.56 -5.26 6.68
CA GLU A 102 -15.68 -6.19 7.41
C GLU A 102 -14.94 -7.15 6.48
N SER A 103 -15.06 -6.96 5.17
CA SER A 103 -14.62 -7.98 4.20
C SER A 103 -13.10 -8.06 4.03
N ASN A 104 -12.36 -6.93 4.15
CA ASN A 104 -10.94 -6.83 3.80
C ASN A 104 -10.59 -7.70 2.59
N TRP A 105 -11.14 -7.35 1.44
CA TRP A 105 -11.06 -8.14 0.22
C TRP A 105 -9.61 -8.48 -0.16
N LEU A 106 -8.69 -7.51 -0.04
CA LEU A 106 -7.28 -7.75 -0.37
C LEU A 106 -6.65 -8.83 0.51
N ALA A 107 -6.94 -8.82 1.82
CA ALA A 107 -6.45 -9.87 2.72
C ALA A 107 -7.00 -11.26 2.32
N GLN A 108 -8.27 -11.34 1.93
CA GLN A 108 -8.85 -12.59 1.41
C GLN A 108 -8.11 -13.07 0.16
N GLN A 109 -7.86 -12.18 -0.82
CA GLN A 109 -7.14 -12.56 -2.04
C GLN A 109 -5.72 -13.05 -1.75
N ILE A 110 -4.99 -12.38 -0.84
CA ILE A 110 -3.64 -12.78 -0.43
C ILE A 110 -3.66 -14.16 0.23
N SER A 111 -4.65 -14.46 1.06
CA SER A 111 -4.76 -15.77 1.75
C SER A 111 -4.93 -16.95 0.80
N LEU A 112 -5.39 -16.71 -0.43
CA LEU A 112 -5.59 -17.72 -1.47
C LEU A 112 -4.36 -17.93 -2.36
N GLN A 113 -3.31 -17.14 -2.19
CA GLN A 113 -2.10 -17.18 -3.02
C GLN A 113 -0.96 -17.92 -2.31
N PRO A 114 -0.06 -18.55 -3.06
CA PRO A 114 1.23 -18.94 -2.52
C PRO A 114 1.98 -17.68 -2.03
N ARG A 115 3.09 -17.91 -1.32
CA ARG A 115 3.92 -16.84 -0.76
C ARG A 115 4.13 -15.66 -1.73
N LEU A 116 3.75 -14.46 -1.30
CA LEU A 116 3.91 -13.23 -2.06
C LEU A 116 5.35 -12.68 -1.87
N PRO A 117 6.16 -12.56 -2.93
CA PRO A 117 7.55 -12.13 -2.83
C PRO A 117 7.68 -10.59 -2.76
N VAL A 118 6.88 -9.97 -1.91
CA VAL A 118 6.81 -8.51 -1.74
C VAL A 118 7.09 -8.15 -0.30
N ARG A 119 7.85 -7.09 -0.07
CA ARG A 119 8.06 -6.52 1.26
C ARG A 119 7.05 -5.42 1.51
N PHE A 120 6.40 -5.47 2.65
CA PHE A 120 5.40 -4.49 3.06
C PHE A 120 5.89 -3.66 4.23
N TYR A 121 5.74 -2.36 4.11
CA TYR A 121 5.68 -1.47 5.26
C TYR A 121 4.25 -0.95 5.40
N LEU A 122 3.61 -1.28 6.51
CA LEU A 122 2.26 -0.84 6.83
C LEU A 122 2.30 0.07 8.05
N SER A 123 1.65 1.21 7.99
CA SER A 123 1.48 2.10 9.14
C SER A 123 0.03 2.56 9.27
N VAL A 124 -0.40 2.82 10.51
CA VAL A 124 -1.75 3.30 10.81
C VAL A 124 -1.76 4.12 12.10
N GLY A 125 -2.61 5.12 12.17
CA GLY A 125 -2.83 5.90 13.38
C GLY A 125 -3.69 5.14 14.40
N ARG A 126 -3.29 5.14 15.67
CA ARG A 126 -4.06 4.48 16.75
C ARG A 126 -5.43 5.10 16.99
N LEU A 127 -5.62 6.35 16.59
CA LEU A 127 -6.90 7.05 16.70
C LEU A 127 -7.84 6.80 15.51
N GLU A 128 -7.42 5.96 14.55
CA GLU A 128 -8.25 5.52 13.41
C GLU A 128 -9.17 4.32 13.78
N GLY A 129 -9.22 3.93 15.06
CA GLY A 129 -10.11 2.91 15.60
C GLY A 129 -11.28 3.54 16.33
N GLY A 130 -12.49 3.08 16.08
CA GLY A 130 -13.69 3.54 16.78
C GLY A 130 -14.97 2.98 16.16
N ALA A 131 -16.13 3.33 16.72
CA ALA A 131 -17.43 2.83 16.28
C ALA A 131 -17.78 3.17 14.83
N GLN A 132 -17.07 4.12 14.22
CA GLN A 132 -17.31 4.57 12.83
C GLN A 132 -16.11 4.39 11.90
N SER A 133 -15.02 3.77 12.37
CA SER A 133 -13.82 3.55 11.57
C SER A 133 -13.17 2.21 11.91
N SER A 134 -13.11 1.33 10.94
CA SER A 134 -12.41 0.05 11.04
C SER A 134 -10.93 0.13 10.66
N GLY A 135 -10.40 1.34 10.34
CA GLY A 135 -9.07 1.52 9.77
C GLY A 135 -7.97 0.80 10.51
N LEU A 136 -7.88 0.99 11.83
CA LEU A 136 -6.89 0.30 12.67
C LEU A 136 -7.04 -1.23 12.61
N LEU A 137 -8.26 -1.74 12.74
CA LEU A 137 -8.55 -3.18 12.76
C LEU A 137 -8.20 -3.83 11.42
N GLU A 138 -8.59 -3.21 10.29
CA GLU A 138 -8.37 -3.76 8.97
C GLU A 138 -6.90 -3.72 8.55
N ASN A 139 -6.13 -2.73 9.00
CA ASN A 139 -4.68 -2.71 8.82
C ASN A 139 -3.97 -3.81 9.63
N ARG A 140 -4.43 -4.08 10.86
CA ARG A 140 -3.96 -5.22 11.68
C ARG A 140 -4.27 -6.55 11.01
N ARG A 141 -5.49 -6.71 10.49
CA ARG A 141 -5.93 -7.93 9.80
C ARG A 141 -5.09 -8.20 8.55
N LEU A 142 -4.84 -7.17 7.74
CA LEU A 142 -3.96 -7.33 6.56
C LEU A 142 -2.54 -7.72 6.98
N ARG A 143 -1.95 -7.08 8.00
CA ARG A 143 -0.65 -7.47 8.56
C ARG A 143 -0.62 -8.95 8.93
N ASP A 144 -1.63 -9.44 9.64
CA ASP A 144 -1.68 -10.81 10.12
C ASP A 144 -1.76 -11.81 8.97
N VAL A 145 -2.59 -11.53 7.96
CA VAL A 145 -2.70 -12.36 6.75
C VAL A 145 -1.40 -12.37 5.95
N LEU A 146 -0.77 -11.20 5.72
CA LEU A 146 0.52 -11.11 5.03
C LEU A 146 1.61 -11.89 5.77
N THR A 147 1.66 -11.80 7.09
CA THR A 147 2.62 -12.54 7.92
C THR A 147 2.37 -14.05 7.82
N ALA A 148 1.11 -14.48 7.90
CA ALA A 148 0.73 -15.89 7.78
C ALA A 148 1.04 -16.47 6.39
N SER A 149 0.96 -15.66 5.33
CA SER A 149 1.34 -16.05 3.96
C SER A 149 2.85 -16.02 3.71
N GLY A 150 3.67 -15.67 4.71
CA GLY A 150 5.12 -15.65 4.64
C GLY A 150 5.72 -14.44 3.92
N ALA A 151 4.94 -13.36 3.72
CA ALA A 151 5.46 -12.09 3.25
C ALA A 151 6.33 -11.41 4.32
N GLN A 152 7.29 -10.58 3.89
CA GLN A 152 8.05 -9.73 4.81
C GLN A 152 7.22 -8.49 5.16
N VAL A 153 6.84 -8.33 6.42
CA VAL A 153 5.99 -7.23 6.88
C VAL A 153 6.66 -6.46 8.00
N SER A 154 6.81 -5.17 7.82
CA SER A 154 7.10 -4.20 8.88
C SER A 154 5.82 -3.42 9.17
N TYR A 155 5.32 -3.47 10.41
CA TYR A 155 4.07 -2.84 10.81
C TYR A 155 4.27 -1.86 11.95
N ARG A 156 3.67 -0.67 11.86
CA ARG A 156 3.77 0.39 12.85
C ARG A 156 2.42 1.03 13.16
N GLU A 157 2.17 1.24 14.44
CA GLU A 157 1.04 2.05 14.93
C GLU A 157 1.57 3.35 15.53
N TYR A 158 1.16 4.46 14.97
CA TYR A 158 1.53 5.79 15.44
C TYR A 158 0.46 6.37 16.37
N THR A 159 0.89 7.22 17.29
CA THR A 159 -0.05 8.06 18.07
C THR A 159 -0.49 9.21 17.17
N GLY A 160 -1.58 9.01 16.45
CA GLY A 160 -2.10 9.94 15.46
C GLY A 160 -3.41 9.43 14.86
N SER A 161 -3.96 10.20 13.94
CA SER A 161 -5.21 9.96 13.24
C SER A 161 -4.99 9.82 11.73
N HIS A 162 -6.07 9.81 10.97
CA HIS A 162 -6.07 9.70 9.51
C HIS A 162 -5.72 11.04 8.85
N ASP A 163 -4.46 11.48 8.98
CA ASP A 163 -4.04 12.81 8.56
C ASP A 163 -2.60 12.87 8.01
N ALA A 164 -2.32 13.96 7.29
CA ALA A 164 -1.06 14.17 6.61
C ALA A 164 0.15 14.29 7.55
N LEU A 165 -0.04 14.69 8.81
CA LEU A 165 1.08 14.82 9.77
C LEU A 165 1.56 13.43 10.17
N THR A 166 0.62 12.52 10.51
CA THR A 166 0.91 11.11 10.80
C THR A 166 1.58 10.44 9.60
N TRP A 167 1.09 10.70 8.39
CA TRP A 167 1.67 10.10 7.17
C TRP A 167 3.05 10.63 6.82
N ARG A 168 3.31 11.92 7.02
CA ARG A 168 4.64 12.49 6.79
C ARG A 168 5.72 11.79 7.62
N ASP A 169 5.44 11.57 8.89
CA ASP A 169 6.41 10.98 9.81
C ASP A 169 6.58 9.47 9.50
N SER A 170 5.49 8.75 9.25
CA SER A 170 5.54 7.32 8.91
C SER A 170 6.11 7.05 7.51
N LEU A 171 6.05 8.00 6.56
CA LEU A 171 6.69 7.87 5.25
C LEU A 171 8.21 7.74 5.36
N ALA A 172 8.83 8.61 6.15
CA ALA A 172 10.28 8.57 6.36
C ALA A 172 10.73 7.25 6.97
N ASP A 173 10.02 6.76 8.00
CA ASP A 173 10.28 5.47 8.62
C ASP A 173 10.16 4.32 7.62
N GLY A 174 9.12 4.31 6.80
CA GLY A 174 8.89 3.28 5.78
C GLY A 174 9.99 3.24 4.72
N LEU A 175 10.43 4.41 4.24
CA LEU A 175 11.52 4.50 3.28
C LEU A 175 12.85 4.00 3.88
N ILE A 176 13.13 4.29 5.15
CA ILE A 176 14.31 3.79 5.86
C ILE A 176 14.24 2.26 6.01
N VAL A 177 13.08 1.72 6.37
CA VAL A 177 12.90 0.27 6.53
C VAL A 177 13.07 -0.47 5.21
N LEU A 178 12.52 0.07 4.12
CA LEU A 178 12.54 -0.61 2.82
C LEU A 178 13.85 -0.41 2.05
N PHE A 179 14.50 0.76 2.17
CA PHE A 179 15.68 1.13 1.37
C PHE A 179 16.90 1.62 2.18
N GLY A 180 16.78 1.69 3.49
CA GLY A 180 17.89 2.05 4.35
C GLY A 180 19.02 1.01 4.36
N PRO A 181 20.22 1.37 4.81
CA PRO A 181 21.30 0.42 5.04
C PRO A 181 20.85 -0.68 6.01
N GLN A 182 21.29 -1.91 5.81
CA GLN A 182 20.87 -3.10 6.57
C GLN A 182 20.97 -2.90 8.09
N ARG A 183 22.00 -2.18 8.56
CA ARG A 183 22.19 -1.83 9.99
C ARG A 183 21.00 -1.07 10.64
N PHE A 184 20.13 -0.45 9.85
CA PHE A 184 18.92 0.23 10.36
C PHE A 184 17.67 -0.66 10.27
N GLN A 185 17.74 -1.78 9.56
CA GLN A 185 16.65 -2.75 9.46
C GLN A 185 16.61 -3.67 10.69
N ASP A 186 17.77 -3.93 11.31
CA ASP A 186 17.93 -4.84 12.46
C ASP A 186 17.68 -4.16 13.82
N LEU A 187 17.49 -2.84 13.87
CA LEU A 187 17.32 -2.07 15.12
C LEU A 187 15.85 -1.98 15.60
N ARG A 188 14.95 -2.86 15.11
CA ARG A 188 13.50 -2.73 15.44
C ARG A 188 12.84 -4.08 15.68
#